data_02e39f4202b409fcbe40f103a58dcf18
#
_entry.id   02e39f4202b409fcbe40f103a58dcf18
#
_cell.length_a   1.000
_cell.length_b   1.000
_cell.length_c   1.000
_cell.angle_alpha   90.00
_cell.angle_beta   90.00
_cell.angle_gamma   90.00
#
_symmetry.space_group_name_H-M   'P 1'
#
loop_
_entity.id
_entity.type
_entity.pdbx_description
1 polymer ?
#
loop_
_entity_poly.entity_id
_entity_poly.type
_entity_poly.pdbx_seq_one_letter_code
_entity_poly.pdbx_strand_id
1 'polypeptide(L)'
;MKIGVFCSANNQIDAEYFRLTKEFGAWIAREGHSVVFGGTNTGLMEAIGTAVHEGGQRAIGVIPRIIEKGGKVSKSVDINIACDNLSDRKDLMLAQSDIFVALPGGIGTLDEVFTIAASNTIGYHSKKVILYNMKGFFNP
;
A
#
# COMPACT_ATOMS: atom_id res chain seq x y z
N MET A 1 1.92 -0.77 -14.84
CA MET A 1 0.62 -0.82 -14.14
C MET A 1 0.71 -0.09 -12.80
N LYS A 2 -0.41 0.14 -12.20
CA LYS A 2 -0.50 0.69 -10.84
C LYS A 2 -0.73 -0.43 -9.85
N ILE A 3 0.19 -0.62 -8.93
CA ILE A 3 0.14 -1.70 -7.93
C ILE A 3 -0.33 -1.12 -6.62
N GLY A 4 -1.51 -1.53 -6.15
CA GLY A 4 -2.02 -1.16 -4.83
C GLY A 4 -1.30 -1.99 -3.76
N VAL A 5 -0.80 -1.35 -2.71
CA VAL A 5 -0.07 -2.02 -1.64
C VAL A 5 -0.73 -1.73 -0.30
N PHE A 6 -1.08 -2.79 0.40
CA PHE A 6 -1.58 -2.76 1.77
C PHE A 6 -0.48 -3.26 2.70
N CYS A 7 -0.17 -2.52 3.75
CA CYS A 7 0.93 -2.86 4.64
C CYS A 7 0.85 -2.12 5.97
N SER A 8 1.73 -2.50 6.89
CA SER A 8 1.83 -1.87 8.21
C SER A 8 2.36 -0.45 8.15
N ALA A 9 1.82 0.42 8.99
CA ALA A 9 2.38 1.74 9.29
C ALA A 9 3.17 1.75 10.61
N ASN A 10 3.40 0.59 11.22
CA ASN A 10 4.10 0.47 12.50
C ASN A 10 5.61 0.44 12.28
N ASN A 11 6.34 1.34 12.96
CA ASN A 11 7.80 1.36 12.91
C ASN A 11 8.46 0.27 13.75
N GLN A 12 7.73 -0.33 14.69
CA GLN A 12 8.28 -1.29 15.66
C GLN A 12 8.03 -2.73 15.21
N ILE A 13 8.54 -3.06 14.05
CA ILE A 13 8.52 -4.39 13.47
C ILE A 13 9.94 -4.81 13.07
N ASP A 14 10.13 -6.09 12.77
CA ASP A 14 11.43 -6.63 12.40
C ASP A 14 12.05 -5.85 11.21
N ALA A 15 13.31 -5.48 11.35
CA ALA A 15 14.06 -4.75 10.32
C ALA A 15 14.08 -5.48 8.96
N GLU A 16 13.99 -6.79 8.96
CA GLU A 16 13.96 -7.60 7.75
C GLU A 16 12.75 -7.29 6.87
N TYR A 17 11.60 -6.96 7.46
CA TYR A 17 10.42 -6.54 6.71
C TYR A 17 10.67 -5.24 5.95
N PHE A 18 11.40 -4.30 6.55
CA PHE A 18 11.77 -3.05 5.87
C PHE A 18 12.71 -3.32 4.69
N ARG A 19 13.70 -4.18 4.88
CA ARG A 19 14.63 -4.55 3.82
C ARG A 19 13.93 -5.18 2.62
N LEU A 20 13.07 -6.16 2.87
CA LEU A 20 12.31 -6.85 1.82
C LEU A 20 11.33 -5.90 1.11
N THR A 21 10.72 -4.99 1.86
CA THR A 21 9.80 -3.99 1.30
C THR A 21 10.54 -3.02 0.38
N LYS A 22 11.72 -2.56 0.77
CA LYS A 22 12.57 -1.69 -0.07
C LYS A 22 12.98 -2.39 -1.36
N GLU A 23 13.37 -3.66 -1.27
CA GLU A 23 13.70 -4.47 -2.45
C GLU A 23 12.50 -4.58 -3.40
N PHE A 24 11.31 -4.83 -2.85
CA PHE A 24 10.08 -4.91 -3.63
C PHE A 24 9.75 -3.58 -4.30
N GLY A 25 9.87 -2.47 -3.58
CA GLY A 25 9.65 -1.14 -4.12
C GLY A 25 10.63 -0.80 -5.25
N ALA A 26 11.90 -1.15 -5.08
CA ALA A 26 12.91 -0.98 -6.12
C ALA A 26 12.58 -1.81 -7.37
N TRP A 27 12.07 -3.03 -7.19
CA TRP A 27 11.61 -3.87 -8.29
C TRP A 27 10.41 -3.25 -9.01
N ILE A 28 9.41 -2.75 -8.27
CA ILE A 28 8.24 -2.07 -8.84
C ILE A 28 8.70 -0.94 -9.77
N ALA A 29 9.60 -0.09 -9.30
CA ALA A 29 10.11 1.03 -10.07
C ALA A 29 10.92 0.58 -11.30
N ARG A 30 11.78 -0.41 -11.13
CA ARG A 30 12.62 -0.95 -12.19
C ARG A 30 11.81 -1.54 -13.34
N GLU A 31 10.66 -2.14 -13.01
CA GLU A 31 9.74 -2.70 -14.00
C GLU A 31 8.77 -1.65 -14.59
N GLY A 32 8.93 -0.38 -14.22
CA GLY A 32 8.13 0.71 -14.78
C GLY A 32 6.74 0.85 -14.18
N HIS A 33 6.50 0.30 -13.00
CA HIS A 33 5.20 0.37 -12.32
C HIS A 33 5.15 1.50 -11.31
N SER A 34 3.93 1.98 -11.02
CA SER A 34 3.65 2.92 -9.94
C SER A 34 3.06 2.19 -8.74
N VAL A 35 3.16 2.77 -7.55
CA VAL A 35 2.52 2.24 -6.36
C VAL A 35 1.35 3.12 -5.93
N VAL A 36 0.26 2.49 -5.49
CA VAL A 36 -0.89 3.13 -4.84
C VAL A 36 -0.92 2.62 -3.41
N PHE A 37 -0.82 3.52 -2.44
CA PHE A 37 -0.69 3.12 -1.03
C PHE A 37 -1.33 4.16 -0.10
N GLY A 38 -1.25 3.90 1.21
CA GLY A 38 -1.89 4.77 2.20
C GLY A 38 -1.21 6.11 2.45
N GLY A 39 0.00 6.31 1.97
CA GLY A 39 0.68 7.60 2.03
C GLY A 39 1.24 8.02 3.38
N THR A 40 1.19 7.16 4.40
CA THR A 40 1.69 7.48 5.74
C THR A 40 3.21 7.42 5.79
N ASN A 41 3.83 8.31 6.59
CA ASN A 41 5.29 8.46 6.68
C ASN A 41 5.94 7.51 7.70
N THR A 42 5.32 6.39 8.01
CA THR A 42 5.83 5.40 8.96
C THR A 42 5.68 3.99 8.44
N GLY A 43 6.45 3.06 9.02
CA GLY A 43 6.36 1.63 8.76
C GLY A 43 6.68 1.25 7.33
N LEU A 44 6.10 0.16 6.88
CA LEU A 44 6.29 -0.33 5.52
C LEU A 44 5.67 0.59 4.47
N MET A 45 4.68 1.42 4.86
CA MET A 45 4.11 2.43 3.97
C MET A 45 5.18 3.42 3.54
N GLU A 46 5.95 3.97 4.48
CA GLU A 46 7.07 4.87 4.14
C GLU A 46 8.10 4.15 3.29
N ALA A 47 8.44 2.92 3.65
CA ALA A 47 9.47 2.16 2.94
C ALA A 47 9.08 1.91 1.47
N ILE A 48 7.84 1.49 1.21
CA ILE A 48 7.41 1.19 -0.16
C ILE A 48 7.28 2.44 -1.01
N GLY A 49 6.68 3.50 -0.48
CA GLY A 49 6.51 4.76 -1.18
C GLY A 49 7.84 5.40 -1.55
N THR A 50 8.77 5.43 -0.60
CA THR A 50 10.11 6.00 -0.78
C THR A 50 10.92 5.21 -1.82
N ALA A 51 10.88 3.88 -1.75
CA ALA A 51 11.63 3.04 -2.69
C ALA A 51 11.17 3.23 -4.14
N VAL A 52 9.86 3.33 -4.35
CA VAL A 52 9.30 3.55 -5.70
C VAL A 52 9.62 4.96 -6.19
N HIS A 53 9.47 5.96 -5.34
CA HIS A 53 9.79 7.36 -5.67
C HIS A 53 11.28 7.53 -6.02
N GLU A 54 12.17 7.00 -5.21
CA GLU A 54 13.61 7.06 -5.45
C GLU A 54 14.03 6.30 -6.70
N GLY A 55 13.27 5.29 -7.09
CA GLY A 55 13.47 4.54 -8.33
C GLY A 55 12.95 5.26 -9.57
N GLY A 56 12.42 6.47 -9.45
CA GLY A 56 11.98 7.29 -10.58
C GLY A 56 10.54 7.05 -11.02
N GLN A 57 9.75 6.28 -10.27
CA GLN A 57 8.34 6.05 -10.56
C GLN A 57 7.44 6.76 -9.54
N ARG A 58 6.13 6.77 -9.78
CA ARG A 58 5.20 7.54 -8.96
C ARG A 58 4.73 6.77 -7.75
N ALA A 59 4.77 7.42 -6.60
CA ALA A 59 4.12 6.98 -5.37
C ALA A 59 2.80 7.76 -5.21
N ILE A 60 1.68 7.08 -5.36
CA ILE A 60 0.34 7.66 -5.31
C ILE A 60 -0.25 7.35 -3.93
N GLY A 61 -0.40 8.37 -3.10
CA GLY A 61 -0.95 8.23 -1.76
C GLY A 61 -2.45 8.52 -1.75
N VAL A 62 -3.25 7.61 -1.22
CA VAL A 62 -4.68 7.83 -0.95
C VAL A 62 -4.79 8.10 0.55
N ILE A 63 -4.96 9.36 0.92
CA ILE A 63 -4.67 9.85 2.27
C ILE A 63 -5.92 10.41 2.93
N PRO A 64 -6.38 9.80 4.05
CA PRO A 64 -7.46 10.37 4.84
C PRO A 64 -7.09 11.78 5.35
N ARG A 65 -8.04 12.69 5.32
CA ARG A 65 -7.82 14.08 5.73
C ARG A 65 -7.30 14.21 7.16
N ILE A 66 -7.70 13.29 8.04
CA ILE A 66 -7.23 13.28 9.42
C ILE A 66 -5.71 13.00 9.51
N ILE A 67 -5.19 12.14 8.63
CA ILE A 67 -3.75 11.84 8.55
C ILE A 67 -2.99 13.05 8.02
N GLU A 68 -3.54 13.71 7.01
CA GLU A 68 -2.96 14.93 6.43
C GLU A 68 -2.89 16.04 7.46
N LYS A 69 -3.96 16.26 8.22
CA LYS A 69 -3.99 17.26 9.30
C LYS A 69 -3.00 16.97 10.42
N GLY A 70 -2.72 15.68 10.68
CA GLY A 70 -1.73 15.26 11.67
C GLY A 70 -0.28 15.38 11.22
N GLY A 71 -0.04 15.80 9.98
CA GLY A 71 1.31 15.96 9.44
C GLY A 71 2.03 14.62 9.19
N LYS A 72 1.29 13.53 9.02
CA LYS A 72 1.85 12.17 8.88
C LYS A 72 1.95 11.71 7.43
N VAL A 73 1.90 12.60 6.48
CA VAL A 73 2.02 12.28 5.06
C VAL A 73 3.49 12.08 4.69
N SER A 74 3.78 11.01 3.97
CA SER A 74 5.11 10.75 3.43
C SER A 74 5.53 11.86 2.47
N LYS A 75 6.77 12.32 2.59
CA LYS A 75 7.36 13.29 1.65
C LYS A 75 7.64 12.69 0.28
N SER A 76 7.59 11.38 0.15
CA SER A 76 7.81 10.66 -1.10
C SER A 76 6.55 10.57 -1.96
N VAL A 77 5.39 11.02 -1.48
CA VAL A 77 4.13 11.01 -2.23
C VAL A 77 4.22 12.00 -3.38
N ASP A 78 4.12 11.49 -4.61
CA ASP A 78 4.13 12.31 -5.82
C ASP A 78 2.73 12.82 -6.16
N ILE A 79 1.71 12.00 -5.93
CA ILE A 79 0.30 12.35 -6.16
C ILE A 79 -0.47 12.05 -4.89
N ASN A 80 -1.09 13.08 -4.32
CA ASN A 80 -1.92 12.96 -3.12
C ASN A 80 -3.40 12.97 -3.51
N ILE A 81 -4.08 11.86 -3.24
CA ILE A 81 -5.54 11.75 -3.41
C ILE A 81 -6.16 11.80 -2.02
N ALA A 82 -6.82 12.90 -1.68
CA ALA A 82 -7.47 13.05 -0.39
C ALA A 82 -8.74 12.19 -0.32
N CYS A 83 -8.99 11.59 0.82
CA CYS A 83 -10.21 10.84 1.08
C CYS A 83 -10.80 11.20 2.43
N ASP A 84 -12.11 10.94 2.61
CA ASP A 84 -12.84 11.38 3.80
C ASP A 84 -12.70 10.40 4.97
N ASN A 85 -12.63 9.10 4.68
CA ASN A 85 -12.59 8.05 5.69
C ASN A 85 -11.97 6.77 5.11
N LEU A 86 -11.86 5.71 5.92
CA LEU A 86 -11.26 4.44 5.50
C LEU A 86 -12.07 3.70 4.42
N SER A 87 -13.39 3.83 4.42
CA SER A 87 -14.23 3.24 3.37
C SER A 87 -13.99 3.91 2.03
N ASP A 88 -13.96 5.24 2.01
CA ASP A 88 -13.62 6.05 0.83
C ASP A 88 -12.23 5.71 0.32
N ARG A 89 -11.25 5.56 1.24
CA ARG A 89 -9.89 5.17 0.90
C ARG A 89 -9.83 3.85 0.15
N LYS A 90 -10.55 2.82 0.64
CA LYS A 90 -10.60 1.51 -0.01
C LYS A 90 -11.21 1.60 -1.41
N ASP A 91 -12.29 2.36 -1.57
CA ASP A 91 -12.94 2.56 -2.86
C ASP A 91 -12.00 3.24 -3.86
N LEU A 92 -11.30 4.30 -3.42
CA LEU A 92 -10.34 5.02 -4.27
C LEU A 92 -9.13 4.16 -4.63
N MET A 93 -8.60 3.39 -3.69
CA MET A 93 -7.50 2.48 -3.98
C MET A 93 -7.91 1.40 -4.98
N LEU A 94 -9.13 0.87 -4.84
CA LEU A 94 -9.67 -0.09 -5.82
C LEU A 94 -9.76 0.52 -7.21
N ALA A 95 -10.26 1.76 -7.31
CA ALA A 95 -10.40 2.44 -8.60
C ALA A 95 -9.04 2.75 -9.25
N GLN A 96 -8.03 3.09 -8.45
CA GLN A 96 -6.71 3.50 -8.95
C GLN A 96 -5.77 2.35 -9.26
N SER A 97 -5.97 1.17 -8.68
CA SER A 97 -5.02 0.07 -8.76
C SER A 97 -5.43 -0.97 -9.78
N ASP A 98 -4.46 -1.55 -10.48
CA ASP A 98 -4.68 -2.64 -11.43
C ASP A 98 -4.61 -4.01 -10.76
N ILE A 99 -3.78 -4.12 -9.74
CA ILE A 99 -3.55 -5.33 -8.95
C ILE A 99 -3.16 -4.91 -7.53
N PHE A 100 -3.35 -5.79 -6.56
CA PHE A 100 -3.03 -5.52 -5.16
C PHE A 100 -2.00 -6.49 -4.62
N VAL A 101 -1.10 -5.99 -3.78
CA VAL A 101 -0.15 -6.81 -3.02
C VAL A 101 -0.28 -6.43 -1.55
N ALA A 102 -0.49 -7.43 -0.70
CA ALA A 102 -0.50 -7.24 0.75
C ALA A 102 0.85 -7.65 1.32
N LEU A 103 1.49 -6.73 2.02
CA LEU A 103 2.70 -6.95 2.80
C LEU A 103 2.31 -7.20 4.26
N PRO A 104 3.23 -7.61 5.13
CA PRO A 104 2.93 -7.74 6.56
C PRO A 104 2.25 -6.50 7.14
N GLY A 105 1.20 -6.72 7.91
CA GLY A 105 0.41 -5.65 8.52
C GLY A 105 -0.55 -6.18 9.56
N GLY A 106 -1.26 -5.27 10.19
CA GLY A 106 -2.22 -5.57 11.24
C GLY A 106 -3.66 -5.61 10.74
N ILE A 107 -4.58 -5.22 11.64
CA ILE A 107 -6.02 -5.29 11.39
C ILE A 107 -6.45 -4.44 10.17
N GLY A 108 -5.83 -3.30 9.97
CA GLY A 108 -6.14 -2.44 8.82
C GLY A 108 -5.80 -3.10 7.49
N THR A 109 -4.66 -3.77 7.41
CA THR A 109 -4.24 -4.52 6.22
C THR A 109 -5.20 -5.67 5.95
N LEU A 110 -5.61 -6.41 6.98
CA LEU A 110 -6.59 -7.50 6.84
C LEU A 110 -7.94 -6.98 6.36
N ASP A 111 -8.42 -5.87 6.92
CA ASP A 111 -9.66 -5.23 6.48
C ASP A 111 -9.61 -4.88 4.99
N GLU A 112 -8.51 -4.28 4.55
CA GLU A 112 -8.32 -3.91 3.15
C GLU A 112 -8.29 -5.14 2.23
N VAL A 113 -7.55 -6.17 2.60
CA VAL A 113 -7.47 -7.42 1.82
C VAL A 113 -8.83 -8.08 1.70
N PHE A 114 -9.55 -8.23 2.82
CA PHE A 114 -10.84 -8.90 2.81
C PHE A 114 -11.91 -8.08 2.07
N THR A 115 -11.89 -6.76 2.18
CA THR A 115 -12.81 -5.90 1.44
C THR A 115 -12.63 -6.07 -0.08
N ILE A 116 -11.39 -6.04 -0.55
CA ILE A 116 -11.10 -6.21 -1.99
C ILE A 116 -11.47 -7.62 -2.45
N ALA A 117 -11.10 -8.64 -1.68
CA ALA A 117 -11.41 -10.02 -2.02
C ALA A 117 -12.92 -10.29 -2.04
N ALA A 118 -13.65 -9.78 -1.06
CA ALA A 118 -15.11 -9.92 -0.99
C ALA A 118 -15.81 -9.23 -2.18
N SER A 119 -15.36 -8.03 -2.53
CA SER A 119 -15.89 -7.29 -3.69
C SER A 119 -15.68 -8.05 -5.00
N ASN A 120 -14.55 -8.74 -5.14
CA ASN A 120 -14.26 -9.57 -6.30
C ASN A 120 -15.23 -10.76 -6.38
N THR A 121 -15.52 -11.44 -5.27
CA THR A 121 -16.43 -12.60 -5.26
C THR A 121 -17.83 -12.27 -5.75
N ILE A 122 -18.32 -11.06 -5.51
CA ILE A 122 -19.66 -10.64 -5.96
C ILE A 122 -19.64 -9.90 -7.29
N GLY A 123 -18.50 -9.86 -7.97
CA GLY A 123 -18.40 -9.39 -9.34
C GLY A 123 -18.20 -7.89 -9.53
N TYR A 124 -17.89 -7.12 -8.48
CA TYR A 124 -17.62 -5.69 -8.62
C TYR A 124 -16.34 -5.42 -9.41
N HIS A 125 -15.38 -6.34 -9.37
CA HIS A 125 -14.15 -6.25 -10.15
C HIS A 125 -13.50 -7.64 -10.29
N SER A 126 -12.49 -7.75 -11.13
CA SER A 126 -11.71 -8.99 -11.33
C SER A 126 -10.22 -8.80 -10.96
N LYS A 127 -9.89 -7.77 -10.17
CA LYS A 127 -8.52 -7.48 -9.76
C LYS A 127 -8.06 -8.46 -8.69
N LYS A 128 -6.81 -8.90 -8.79
CA LYS A 128 -6.22 -9.90 -7.88
C LYS A 128 -5.58 -9.26 -6.67
N VAL A 129 -5.58 -10.00 -5.57
CA VAL A 129 -4.81 -9.67 -4.37
C VAL A 129 -3.77 -10.76 -4.16
N ILE A 130 -2.51 -10.37 -4.08
CA ILE A 130 -1.38 -11.26 -3.85
C ILE A 130 -0.86 -11.01 -2.44
N LEU A 131 -0.69 -12.07 -1.66
CA LEU A 131 -0.05 -11.97 -0.35
C LEU A 131 1.45 -12.17 -0.52
N TYR A 132 2.25 -11.16 -0.22
CA TYR A 132 3.70 -11.31 -0.17
C TYR A 132 4.06 -11.87 1.20
N ASN A 133 4.27 -13.18 1.26
CA ASN A 133 4.46 -13.92 2.50
C ASN A 133 5.90 -13.79 3.04
N MET A 134 6.30 -12.56 3.37
CA MET A 134 7.62 -12.26 3.92
C MET A 134 7.86 -13.06 5.19
N LYS A 135 8.92 -13.87 5.21
CA LYS A 135 9.31 -14.68 6.39
C LYS A 135 8.17 -15.54 6.94
N GLY A 136 7.23 -15.96 6.09
CA GLY A 136 6.08 -16.74 6.53
C GLY A 136 5.05 -15.98 7.34
N PHE A 137 5.01 -14.66 7.24
CA PHE A 137 4.13 -13.79 8.05
C PHE A 137 2.66 -14.21 8.00
N PHE A 138 2.18 -14.62 6.82
CA PHE A 138 0.79 -15.01 6.61
C PHE A 138 0.53 -16.50 6.89
N ASN A 139 1.55 -17.27 7.27
CA ASN A 139 1.35 -18.65 7.67
C ASN A 139 0.44 -18.73 8.91
N PRO A 140 -0.39 -19.80 9.03
CA PRO A 140 -1.22 -20.03 10.23
C PRO A 140 -0.41 -20.16 11.50
#